data_4eeee160e00a558df23919e63c4d7d44
#
_entry.id   4eeee160e00a558df23919e63c4d7d44
#
_cell.length_a   1.000
_cell.length_b   1.000
_cell.length_c   1.000
_cell.angle_alpha   90.00
_cell.angle_beta   90.00
_cell.angle_gamma   90.00
#
_symmetry.space_group_name_H-M   'P 1'
#
loop_
_entity.id
_entity.type
_entity.pdbx_description
1 polymer ?
#
loop_
_entity_poly.entity_id
_entity_poly.type
_entity_poly.pdbx_seq_one_letter_code
_entity_poly.pdbx_strand_id
1 'polypeptide(L)'
;MKISYAITVCNEYDEIQRLIPLLLENKRKQDEIVVLFDQKNGDEKVAEYLTTFSKYPNFQFWRDYFEGHFADWKNKLTEYCDGDYIFQIDADEYPNKMMFTHLPAILETNPYNEVYLVPRVNTVEGLTQEHINKWGWKVDSNNRVNWPDYQWRIWKNKPEIKWINKVHEVLNGYKTYAALPEMEALALYHPKDIVRQEKQNDYYDTL
;
A
#
# COMPACT_ATOMS: atom_id res chain seq x y z
N MET A 1 2.60 20.79 -4.46
CA MET A 1 1.97 19.45 -4.51
C MET A 1 2.12 18.78 -3.14
N LYS A 2 1.02 18.21 -2.62
CA LYS A 2 0.92 17.43 -1.36
C LYS A 2 0.66 15.97 -1.70
N ILE A 3 1.22 15.03 -0.94
CA ILE A 3 0.98 13.59 -1.05
C ILE A 3 0.29 13.11 0.23
N SER A 4 -0.81 12.36 0.09
CA SER A 4 -1.43 11.60 1.16
C SER A 4 -0.90 10.17 1.12
N TYR A 5 -0.13 9.77 2.13
CA TYR A 5 0.24 8.37 2.36
C TYR A 5 -0.94 7.70 3.05
N ALA A 6 -1.69 6.90 2.31
CA ALA A 6 -2.97 6.34 2.71
C ALA A 6 -2.83 4.85 3.04
N ILE A 7 -3.26 4.42 4.22
CA ILE A 7 -3.02 3.07 4.74
C ILE A 7 -4.33 2.49 5.24
N THR A 8 -4.69 1.29 4.78
CA THR A 8 -5.70 0.45 5.42
C THR A 8 -5.01 -0.55 6.34
N VAL A 9 -5.55 -0.77 7.53
CA VAL A 9 -4.96 -1.67 8.53
C VAL A 9 -6.04 -2.39 9.34
N CYS A 10 -5.75 -3.61 9.75
CA CYS A 10 -6.62 -4.46 10.55
C CYS A 10 -5.85 -5.04 11.75
N ASN A 11 -4.98 -6.02 11.52
CA ASN A 11 -4.24 -6.77 12.55
C ASN A 11 -2.73 -6.83 12.31
N GLU A 12 -2.21 -5.97 11.45
CA GLU A 12 -0.80 -5.88 11.05
C GLU A 12 0.02 -5.07 12.07
N TYR A 13 0.02 -5.50 13.34
CA TYR A 13 0.67 -4.76 14.43
C TYR A 13 2.19 -4.59 14.23
N ASP A 14 2.89 -5.67 13.92
CA ASP A 14 4.35 -5.65 13.76
C ASP A 14 4.75 -4.86 12.51
N GLU A 15 3.97 -4.95 11.46
CA GLU A 15 4.20 -4.26 10.19
C GLU A 15 4.03 -2.74 10.34
N ILE A 16 2.98 -2.28 11.03
CA ILE A 16 2.78 -0.84 11.22
C ILE A 16 3.82 -0.20 12.16
N GLN A 17 4.41 -0.97 13.06
CA GLN A 17 5.54 -0.49 13.90
C GLN A 17 6.76 -0.15 13.05
N ARG A 18 6.90 -0.73 11.88
CA ARG A 18 7.92 -0.37 10.89
C ARG A 18 7.45 0.74 9.95
N LEU A 19 6.22 0.61 9.42
CA LEU A 19 5.70 1.52 8.37
C LEU A 19 5.48 2.94 8.90
N ILE A 20 4.78 3.12 10.02
CA ILE A 20 4.43 4.46 10.51
C ILE A 20 5.66 5.31 10.87
N PRO A 21 6.65 4.82 11.63
CA PRO A 21 7.88 5.58 11.87
C PRO A 21 8.63 5.92 10.58
N LEU A 22 8.73 4.96 9.63
CA LEU A 22 9.38 5.20 8.34
C LEU A 22 8.73 6.37 7.59
N LEU A 23 7.40 6.41 7.54
CA LEU A 23 6.66 7.50 6.89
C LEU A 23 6.86 8.83 7.62
N LEU A 24 6.77 8.85 8.94
CA LEU A 24 6.94 10.07 9.76
C LEU A 24 8.33 10.68 9.61
N GLU A 25 9.37 9.83 9.54
CA GLU A 25 10.75 10.27 9.39
C GLU A 25 11.08 10.82 8.00
N ASN A 26 10.43 10.31 6.95
CA ASN A 26 10.86 10.56 5.57
C ASN A 26 9.88 11.40 4.74
N LYS A 27 8.60 11.50 5.12
CA LYS A 27 7.64 12.35 4.40
C LYS A 27 8.01 13.83 4.51
N ARG A 28 7.65 14.63 3.51
CA ARG A 28 7.81 16.09 3.57
C ARG A 28 6.83 16.69 4.57
N LYS A 29 7.11 17.91 5.05
CA LYS A 29 6.26 18.61 6.05
C LYS A 29 4.82 18.81 5.59
N GLN A 30 4.61 19.09 4.30
CA GLN A 30 3.28 19.31 3.72
C GLN A 30 2.51 18.01 3.47
N ASP A 31 3.19 16.88 3.38
CA ASP A 31 2.55 15.59 3.15
C ASP A 31 1.88 15.08 4.42
N GLU A 32 0.87 14.24 4.25
CA GLU A 32 0.12 13.66 5.37
C GLU A 32 0.18 12.13 5.37
N ILE A 33 -0.15 11.56 6.50
CA ILE A 33 -0.40 10.13 6.70
C ILE A 33 -1.85 9.99 7.11
N VAL A 34 -2.61 9.18 6.39
CA VAL A 34 -4.03 8.89 6.68
C VAL A 34 -4.19 7.40 6.87
N VAL A 35 -4.64 6.98 8.05
CA VAL A 35 -4.80 5.57 8.39
C VAL A 35 -6.27 5.28 8.65
N LEU A 36 -6.80 4.24 8.01
CA LEU A 36 -8.14 3.72 8.22
C LEU A 36 -8.05 2.30 8.82
N PHE A 37 -8.51 2.16 10.05
CA PHE A 37 -8.50 0.92 10.82
C PHE A 37 -9.86 0.23 10.75
N ASP A 38 -9.84 -1.07 10.44
CA ASP A 38 -11.02 -1.93 10.53
C ASP A 38 -11.34 -2.25 12.00
N GLN A 39 -12.29 -1.53 12.57
CA GLN A 39 -12.71 -1.72 13.96
C GLN A 39 -13.48 -3.03 14.18
N LYS A 40 -14.02 -3.65 13.13
CA LYS A 40 -14.82 -4.88 13.24
C LYS A 40 -13.95 -6.11 13.46
N ASN A 41 -12.85 -6.20 12.72
CA ASN A 41 -12.01 -7.39 12.68
C ASN A 41 -10.59 -7.12 13.20
N GLY A 42 -10.26 -5.86 13.49
CA GLY A 42 -8.92 -5.42 13.83
C GLY A 42 -8.49 -5.73 15.26
N ASP A 43 -7.18 -5.87 15.47
CA ASP A 43 -6.59 -6.03 16.79
C ASP A 43 -6.52 -4.66 17.50
N GLU A 44 -7.06 -4.56 18.70
CA GLU A 44 -7.07 -3.31 19.49
C GLU A 44 -5.65 -2.77 19.76
N LYS A 45 -4.62 -3.63 19.82
CA LYS A 45 -3.22 -3.20 19.91
C LYS A 45 -2.79 -2.28 18.75
N VAL A 46 -3.31 -2.56 17.54
CA VAL A 46 -3.08 -1.72 16.36
C VAL A 46 -3.67 -0.33 16.60
N ALA A 47 -4.91 -0.28 17.07
CA ALA A 47 -5.60 0.96 17.33
C ALA A 47 -4.97 1.77 18.48
N GLU A 48 -4.57 1.11 19.57
CA GLU A 48 -3.84 1.73 20.67
C GLU A 48 -2.51 2.33 20.19
N TYR A 49 -1.73 1.58 19.42
CA TYR A 49 -0.47 2.05 18.84
C TYR A 49 -0.68 3.28 17.94
N LEU A 50 -1.62 3.23 17.01
CA LEU A 50 -1.92 4.35 16.10
C LEU A 50 -2.40 5.60 16.84
N THR A 51 -3.14 5.44 17.93
CA THR A 51 -3.60 6.56 18.76
C THR A 51 -2.43 7.37 19.34
N THR A 52 -1.28 6.75 19.58
CA THR A 52 -0.08 7.45 20.09
C THR A 52 0.44 8.52 19.14
N PHE A 53 0.11 8.42 17.84
CA PHE A 53 0.53 9.37 16.79
C PHE A 53 -0.47 10.50 16.54
N SER A 54 -1.63 10.52 17.18
CA SER A 54 -2.68 11.53 16.95
C SER A 54 -2.25 12.98 17.19
N LYS A 55 -1.17 13.21 17.96
CA LYS A 55 -0.57 14.52 18.21
C LYS A 55 0.41 14.99 17.13
N TYR A 56 0.80 14.11 16.21
CA TYR A 56 1.73 14.51 15.14
C TYR A 56 0.97 15.33 14.08
N PRO A 57 1.55 16.44 13.62
CA PRO A 57 0.94 17.24 12.57
C PRO A 57 0.84 16.41 11.27
N ASN A 58 -0.28 16.54 10.56
CA ASN A 58 -0.56 15.82 9.34
C ASN A 58 -0.55 14.28 9.50
N PHE A 59 -0.97 13.79 10.66
CA PHE A 59 -1.29 12.39 10.89
C PHE A 59 -2.78 12.29 11.25
N GLN A 60 -3.52 11.48 10.49
CA GLN A 60 -4.93 11.23 10.70
C GLN A 60 -5.16 9.75 10.94
N PHE A 61 -5.95 9.42 11.96
CA PHE A 61 -6.33 8.06 12.29
C PHE A 61 -7.84 7.96 12.40
N TRP A 62 -8.45 7.14 11.54
CA TRP A 62 -9.86 6.90 11.43
C TRP A 62 -10.19 5.46 11.76
N ARG A 63 -11.33 5.24 12.40
CA ARG A 63 -11.87 3.92 12.74
C ARG A 63 -13.20 3.75 12.03
N ASP A 64 -13.39 2.61 11.37
CA ASP A 64 -14.65 2.26 10.73
C ASP A 64 -14.79 0.74 10.56
N TYR A 65 -15.89 0.29 9.99
CA TYR A 65 -16.22 -1.12 9.85
C TYR A 65 -16.00 -1.56 8.40
N PHE A 66 -15.17 -2.58 8.19
CA PHE A 66 -15.01 -3.22 6.89
C PHE A 66 -16.19 -4.14 6.60
N GLU A 67 -16.95 -3.87 5.56
CA GLU A 67 -18.15 -4.61 5.17
C GLU A 67 -17.89 -5.66 4.08
N GLY A 68 -16.65 -6.11 3.93
CA GLY A 68 -16.30 -7.19 3.01
C GLY A 68 -16.12 -6.78 1.54
N HIS A 69 -16.01 -5.46 1.25
CA HIS A 69 -15.77 -4.93 -0.10
C HIS A 69 -14.50 -4.07 -0.11
N PHE A 70 -13.41 -4.60 -0.63
CA PHE A 70 -12.10 -3.94 -0.56
C PHE A 70 -12.05 -2.61 -1.33
N ALA A 71 -12.67 -2.52 -2.50
CA ALA A 71 -12.69 -1.26 -3.25
C ALA A 71 -13.44 -0.16 -2.48
N ASP A 72 -14.59 -0.47 -1.86
CA ASP A 72 -15.34 0.51 -1.06
C ASP A 72 -14.53 0.96 0.15
N TRP A 73 -13.79 0.04 0.78
CA TRP A 73 -12.91 0.33 1.90
C TRP A 73 -11.76 1.28 1.51
N LYS A 74 -11.11 1.02 0.38
CA LYS A 74 -10.06 1.89 -0.17
C LYS A 74 -10.61 3.24 -0.64
N ASN A 75 -11.81 3.28 -1.21
CA ASN A 75 -12.49 4.53 -1.57
C ASN A 75 -12.82 5.36 -0.33
N LYS A 76 -13.28 4.73 0.75
CA LYS A 76 -13.52 5.41 2.03
C LYS A 76 -12.26 6.02 2.62
N LEU A 77 -11.13 5.30 2.58
CA LEU A 77 -9.83 5.85 2.95
C LEU A 77 -9.49 7.09 2.11
N THR A 78 -9.75 7.03 0.79
CA THR A 78 -9.52 8.15 -0.13
C THR A 78 -10.28 9.41 0.25
N GLU A 79 -11.50 9.29 0.80
CA GLU A 79 -12.33 10.44 1.23
C GLU A 79 -11.72 11.23 2.39
N TYR A 80 -10.85 10.63 3.18
CA TYR A 80 -10.12 11.30 4.26
C TYR A 80 -8.82 11.96 3.81
N CYS A 81 -8.40 11.76 2.56
CA CYS A 81 -7.16 12.28 2.01
C CYS A 81 -7.38 13.64 1.36
N ASP A 82 -6.52 14.63 1.66
CA ASP A 82 -6.58 15.97 1.09
C ASP A 82 -5.36 16.33 0.22
N GLY A 83 -4.46 15.39 -0.03
CA GLY A 83 -3.32 15.56 -0.93
C GLY A 83 -3.72 15.69 -2.40
N ASP A 84 -2.85 16.28 -3.21
CA ASP A 84 -2.99 16.33 -4.68
C ASP A 84 -2.85 14.94 -5.31
N TYR A 85 -2.03 14.10 -4.68
CA TYR A 85 -1.83 12.69 -5.00
C TYR A 85 -2.08 11.83 -3.77
N ILE A 86 -2.66 10.66 -3.98
CA ILE A 86 -2.77 9.61 -2.98
C ILE A 86 -1.72 8.55 -3.29
N PHE A 87 -0.95 8.16 -2.30
CA PHE A 87 -0.08 7.00 -2.33
C PHE A 87 -0.59 5.99 -1.32
N GLN A 88 -1.35 5.00 -1.81
CA GLN A 88 -1.83 3.93 -0.96
C GLN A 88 -0.75 2.88 -0.75
N ILE A 89 -0.59 2.47 0.50
CA ILE A 89 0.36 1.45 0.94
C ILE A 89 -0.43 0.48 1.81
N ASP A 90 -0.38 -0.81 1.49
CA ASP A 90 -0.98 -1.82 2.35
C ASP A 90 -0.12 -1.96 3.63
N ALA A 91 -0.73 -2.27 4.78
CA ALA A 91 -0.04 -2.22 6.07
C ALA A 91 1.19 -3.15 6.14
N ASP A 92 1.22 -4.21 5.35
CA ASP A 92 2.33 -5.15 5.23
C ASP A 92 3.37 -4.78 4.16
N GLU A 93 3.21 -3.61 3.52
CA GLU A 93 4.18 -3.03 2.58
C GLU A 93 4.96 -1.88 3.21
N TYR A 94 6.12 -1.57 2.68
CA TYR A 94 6.84 -0.34 3.01
C TYR A 94 7.67 0.16 1.83
N PRO A 95 7.70 1.49 1.59
CA PRO A 95 8.48 2.07 0.50
C PRO A 95 9.98 2.06 0.80
N ASN A 96 10.79 1.94 -0.26
CA ASN A 96 12.21 2.23 -0.16
C ASN A 96 12.40 3.70 0.25
N LYS A 97 13.38 3.98 1.13
CA LYS A 97 13.66 5.36 1.59
C LYS A 97 13.97 6.33 0.46
N MET A 98 14.61 5.87 -0.61
CA MET A 98 14.91 6.68 -1.80
C MET A 98 13.65 7.15 -2.52
N MET A 99 12.53 6.42 -2.39
CA MET A 99 11.25 6.82 -2.99
C MET A 99 10.78 8.18 -2.46
N PHE A 100 10.92 8.47 -1.17
CA PHE A 100 10.53 9.77 -0.60
C PHE A 100 11.32 10.94 -1.18
N THR A 101 12.56 10.70 -1.61
CA THR A 101 13.40 11.70 -2.25
C THR A 101 13.02 11.93 -3.71
N HIS A 102 12.72 10.87 -4.45
CA HIS A 102 12.56 10.93 -5.91
C HIS A 102 11.09 11.11 -6.34
N LEU A 103 10.15 10.51 -5.63
CA LEU A 103 8.74 10.51 -6.02
C LEU A 103 8.16 11.91 -6.22
N PRO A 104 8.40 12.91 -5.34
CA PRO A 104 7.86 14.24 -5.56
C PRO A 104 8.28 14.87 -6.89
N ALA A 105 9.57 14.74 -7.25
CA ALA A 105 10.08 15.26 -8.52
C ALA A 105 9.49 14.51 -9.72
N ILE A 106 9.31 13.18 -9.61
CA ILE A 106 8.68 12.38 -10.67
C ILE A 106 7.24 12.84 -10.92
N LEU A 107 6.45 13.05 -9.88
CA LEU A 107 5.06 13.49 -10.00
C LEU A 107 4.96 14.92 -10.55
N GLU A 108 5.85 15.82 -10.14
CA GLU A 108 5.88 17.21 -10.59
C GLU A 108 6.34 17.36 -12.06
N THR A 109 7.29 16.53 -12.50
CA THR A 109 7.79 16.58 -13.88
C THR A 109 6.93 15.83 -14.89
N ASN A 110 6.01 14.99 -14.42
CA ASN A 110 5.10 14.21 -15.26
C ASN A 110 3.62 14.48 -14.96
N PRO A 111 3.15 15.74 -14.99
CA PRO A 111 1.83 16.12 -14.52
C PRO A 111 0.68 15.58 -15.39
N TYR A 112 0.97 15.01 -16.55
CA TYR A 112 -0.04 14.45 -17.45
C TYR A 112 -0.53 13.06 -17.02
N ASN A 113 0.29 12.31 -16.27
CA ASN A 113 -0.12 11.02 -15.77
C ASN A 113 -1.04 11.17 -14.55
N GLU A 114 -2.13 10.43 -14.58
CA GLU A 114 -3.13 10.46 -13.50
C GLU A 114 -2.92 9.33 -12.50
N VAL A 115 -2.33 8.21 -12.95
CA VAL A 115 -2.07 7.02 -12.14
C VAL A 115 -0.64 6.53 -12.39
N TYR A 116 0.00 6.01 -11.35
CA TYR A 116 1.29 5.36 -11.44
C TYR A 116 1.25 3.96 -10.84
N LEU A 117 1.72 3.00 -11.63
CA LEU A 117 2.01 1.66 -11.16
C LEU A 117 3.35 1.65 -10.45
N VAL A 118 3.38 1.10 -9.25
CA VAL A 118 4.58 1.02 -8.42
C VAL A 118 5.10 -0.42 -8.43
N PRO A 119 6.38 -0.66 -8.73
CA PRO A 119 6.95 -1.99 -8.66
C PRO A 119 7.00 -2.46 -7.20
N ARG A 120 6.74 -3.74 -6.97
CA ARG A 120 6.72 -4.36 -5.65
C ARG A 120 7.71 -5.52 -5.58
N VAL A 121 8.55 -5.49 -4.56
CA VAL A 121 9.50 -6.56 -4.23
C VAL A 121 8.84 -7.50 -3.25
N ASN A 122 8.33 -8.63 -3.76
CA ASN A 122 7.80 -9.68 -2.91
C ASN A 122 8.93 -10.64 -2.52
N THR A 123 9.08 -10.88 -1.23
CA THR A 123 9.94 -11.93 -0.68
C THR A 123 9.15 -12.83 0.25
N VAL A 124 9.40 -14.13 0.21
CA VAL A 124 8.70 -15.10 1.06
C VAL A 124 9.72 -15.96 1.78
N GLU A 125 9.81 -15.76 3.10
CA GLU A 125 10.66 -16.59 3.96
C GLU A 125 10.08 -18.01 4.07
N GLY A 126 10.93 -19.03 3.96
CA GLY A 126 10.49 -20.43 3.98
C GLY A 126 9.96 -20.94 2.63
N LEU A 127 10.07 -20.16 1.53
CA LEU A 127 9.67 -20.57 0.20
C LEU A 127 10.49 -21.79 -0.28
N THR A 128 9.82 -22.84 -0.74
CA THR A 128 10.44 -24.04 -1.30
C THR A 128 10.19 -24.17 -2.80
N GLN A 129 10.95 -25.05 -3.47
CA GLN A 129 10.74 -25.33 -4.89
C GLN A 129 9.34 -25.94 -5.15
N GLU A 130 8.78 -26.64 -4.18
CA GLU A 130 7.42 -27.19 -4.27
C GLU A 130 6.37 -26.08 -4.32
N HIS A 131 6.49 -25.07 -3.47
CA HIS A 131 5.62 -23.89 -3.49
C HIS A 131 5.72 -23.11 -4.81
N ILE A 132 6.95 -22.90 -5.30
CA ILE A 132 7.20 -22.22 -6.57
C ILE A 132 6.49 -22.94 -7.73
N ASN A 133 6.62 -24.27 -7.78
CA ASN A 133 5.99 -25.09 -8.80
C ASN A 133 4.45 -25.10 -8.67
N LYS A 134 3.94 -25.22 -7.43
CA LYS A 134 2.50 -25.25 -7.15
C LYS A 134 1.80 -23.96 -7.59
N TRP A 135 2.43 -22.80 -7.33
CA TRP A 135 1.83 -21.49 -7.63
C TRP A 135 2.29 -20.88 -8.96
N GLY A 136 3.18 -21.55 -9.68
CA GLY A 136 3.70 -21.07 -10.97
C GLY A 136 4.51 -19.78 -10.85
N TRP A 137 5.16 -19.56 -9.70
CA TRP A 137 5.90 -18.34 -9.45
C TRP A 137 7.26 -18.33 -10.14
N LYS A 138 7.72 -17.12 -10.47
CA LYS A 138 9.09 -16.89 -10.93
C LYS A 138 9.88 -16.25 -9.79
N VAL A 139 11.04 -16.80 -9.47
CA VAL A 139 11.92 -16.29 -8.43
C VAL A 139 13.27 -15.97 -9.08
N ASP A 140 13.73 -14.74 -8.89
CA ASP A 140 15.02 -14.32 -9.44
C ASP A 140 16.20 -14.64 -8.50
N SER A 141 17.42 -14.27 -8.94
CA SER A 141 18.65 -14.49 -8.17
C SER A 141 18.71 -13.71 -6.84
N ASN A 142 17.85 -12.72 -6.66
CA ASN A 142 17.73 -11.93 -5.42
C ASN A 142 16.57 -12.42 -4.53
N ASN A 143 16.01 -13.60 -4.80
CA ASN A 143 14.85 -14.17 -4.11
C ASN A 143 13.56 -13.31 -4.21
N ARG A 144 13.43 -12.50 -5.27
CA ARG A 144 12.22 -11.72 -5.51
C ARG A 144 11.22 -12.55 -6.32
N VAL A 145 10.00 -12.63 -5.80
CA VAL A 145 8.89 -13.36 -6.43
C VAL A 145 8.19 -12.46 -7.43
N ASN A 146 8.08 -12.92 -8.68
CA ASN A 146 7.37 -12.25 -9.78
C ASN A 146 7.79 -10.78 -10.03
N TRP A 147 9.03 -10.40 -9.71
CA TRP A 147 9.53 -9.05 -9.95
C TRP A 147 9.43 -8.66 -11.44
N PRO A 148 8.97 -7.43 -11.77
CA PRO A 148 8.56 -6.29 -10.92
C PRO A 148 7.03 -6.26 -10.67
N ASP A 149 6.46 -7.02 -9.86
CA ASP A 149 5.03 -7.09 -9.56
C ASP A 149 4.36 -5.70 -9.41
N TYR A 150 3.95 -5.10 -10.53
CA TYR A 150 3.41 -3.74 -10.58
C TYR A 150 2.03 -3.64 -9.93
N GLN A 151 1.88 -2.68 -9.01
CA GLN A 151 0.66 -2.43 -8.26
C GLN A 151 0.11 -1.03 -8.52
N TRP A 152 -1.21 -0.89 -8.58
CA TRP A 152 -1.90 0.39 -8.57
C TRP A 152 -1.71 1.02 -7.19
N ARG A 153 -0.84 2.05 -7.05
CA ARG A 153 -0.53 2.59 -5.73
C ARG A 153 -0.58 4.10 -5.64
N ILE A 154 -0.37 4.81 -6.76
CA ILE A 154 -0.34 6.27 -6.73
C ILE A 154 -1.30 6.82 -7.78
N TRP A 155 -2.12 7.78 -7.37
CA TRP A 155 -3.03 8.46 -8.31
C TRP A 155 -3.33 9.89 -7.89
N LYS A 156 -3.75 10.72 -8.85
CA LYS A 156 -4.29 12.06 -8.58
C LYS A 156 -5.56 11.96 -7.76
N ASN A 157 -5.68 12.76 -6.73
CA ASN A 157 -6.88 12.82 -5.90
C ASN A 157 -8.02 13.52 -6.66
N LYS A 158 -8.70 12.75 -7.50
CA LYS A 158 -9.82 13.19 -8.32
C LYS A 158 -11.04 12.33 -8.04
N PRO A 159 -12.26 12.90 -7.95
CA PRO A 159 -13.46 12.16 -7.59
C PRO A 159 -13.85 11.06 -8.59
N GLU A 160 -13.41 11.17 -9.86
CA GLU A 160 -13.64 10.16 -10.89
C GLU A 160 -12.71 8.94 -10.79
N ILE A 161 -11.54 9.07 -10.14
CA ILE A 161 -10.58 7.97 -9.99
C ILE A 161 -10.93 7.21 -8.73
N LYS A 162 -11.43 5.99 -8.89
CA LYS A 162 -11.92 5.15 -7.79
C LYS A 162 -11.49 3.70 -7.94
N TRP A 163 -11.36 3.04 -6.81
CA TRP A 163 -11.25 1.60 -6.76
C TRP A 163 -12.58 0.95 -7.12
N ILE A 164 -12.51 -0.14 -7.90
CA ILE A 164 -13.65 -0.99 -8.28
C ILE A 164 -13.31 -2.45 -8.00
N ASN A 165 -14.32 -3.30 -8.00
CA ASN A 165 -14.34 -4.73 -7.66
C ASN A 165 -14.27 -5.01 -6.16
N LYS A 166 -15.02 -6.02 -5.75
CA LYS A 166 -15.09 -6.47 -4.35
C LYS A 166 -13.74 -7.02 -3.87
N VAL A 167 -13.10 -7.84 -4.73
CA VAL A 167 -11.76 -8.42 -4.56
C VAL A 167 -10.99 -8.24 -5.87
N HIS A 168 -9.66 -8.31 -5.82
CA HIS A 168 -8.79 -7.99 -6.97
C HIS A 168 -9.09 -6.59 -7.52
N GLU A 169 -9.19 -5.66 -6.59
CA GLU A 169 -9.56 -4.28 -6.89
C GLU A 169 -8.54 -3.59 -7.77
N VAL A 170 -9.04 -2.78 -8.69
CA VAL A 170 -8.26 -1.97 -9.62
C VAL A 170 -8.75 -0.53 -9.60
N LEU A 171 -7.87 0.42 -9.93
CA LEU A 171 -8.27 1.80 -10.14
C LEU A 171 -8.97 1.97 -11.51
N ASN A 172 -10.02 2.76 -11.54
CA ASN A 172 -10.78 3.11 -12.73
C ASN A 172 -11.07 4.61 -12.77
N GLY A 173 -11.54 5.14 -13.92
CA GLY A 173 -11.90 6.54 -14.09
C GLY A 173 -10.74 7.46 -14.49
N TYR A 174 -9.50 6.96 -14.58
CA TYR A 174 -8.34 7.70 -15.08
C TYR A 174 -8.23 7.63 -16.62
N LYS A 175 -7.51 8.58 -17.21
CA LYS A 175 -7.27 8.66 -18.67
C LYS A 175 -5.85 8.26 -19.06
N THR A 176 -4.91 8.49 -18.18
CA THR A 176 -3.48 8.24 -18.43
C THR A 176 -2.82 7.57 -17.23
N TYR A 177 -1.88 6.69 -17.51
CA TYR A 177 -1.07 6.07 -16.48
C TYR A 177 0.36 5.86 -16.95
N ALA A 178 1.27 5.67 -16.01
CA ALA A 178 2.64 5.26 -16.25
C ALA A 178 3.07 4.22 -15.20
N ALA A 179 4.06 3.41 -15.52
CA ALA A 179 4.77 2.62 -14.53
C ALA A 179 5.99 3.40 -14.04
N LEU A 180 6.27 3.37 -12.74
CA LEU A 180 7.55 3.81 -12.23
C LEU A 180 8.67 2.90 -12.78
N PRO A 181 9.90 3.40 -12.92
CA PRO A 181 11.02 2.58 -13.35
C PRO A 181 11.18 1.30 -12.54
N GLU A 182 11.58 0.21 -13.19
CA GLU A 182 11.89 -1.07 -12.57
C GLU A 182 13.18 -1.02 -11.74
N MET A 183 13.09 -0.30 -10.61
CA MET A 183 14.20 -0.06 -9.70
C MET A 183 13.74 -0.22 -8.26
N GLU A 184 14.52 -0.93 -7.45
CA GLU A 184 14.20 -1.08 -6.00
C GLU A 184 14.13 0.26 -5.26
N ALA A 185 14.87 1.27 -5.71
CA ALA A 185 14.78 2.63 -5.16
C ALA A 185 13.39 3.26 -5.26
N LEU A 186 12.55 2.77 -6.19
CA LEU A 186 11.18 3.23 -6.44
C LEU A 186 10.15 2.12 -6.17
N ALA A 187 10.52 1.10 -5.40
CA ALA A 187 9.67 -0.04 -5.11
C ALA A 187 9.07 -0.01 -3.70
N LEU A 188 7.96 -0.73 -3.56
CA LEU A 188 7.43 -1.19 -2.27
C LEU A 188 8.03 -2.55 -1.94
N TYR A 189 8.48 -2.74 -0.71
CA TYR A 189 8.85 -4.05 -0.18
C TYR A 189 7.64 -4.70 0.48
N HIS A 190 7.47 -5.97 0.22
CA HIS A 190 6.37 -6.78 0.73
C HIS A 190 6.91 -8.15 1.18
N PRO A 191 7.57 -8.20 2.35
CA PRO A 191 8.07 -9.45 2.90
C PRO A 191 6.94 -10.23 3.56
N LYS A 192 6.90 -11.53 3.31
CA LYS A 192 5.98 -12.47 3.94
C LYS A 192 6.73 -13.71 4.44
N ASP A 193 6.12 -14.41 5.35
CA ASP A 193 6.47 -15.81 5.64
C ASP A 193 5.53 -16.76 4.88
N ILE A 194 5.98 -17.99 4.72
CA ILE A 194 5.24 -19.01 3.94
C ILE A 194 3.90 -19.36 4.58
N VAL A 195 3.80 -19.40 5.90
CA VAL A 195 2.56 -19.75 6.62
C VAL A 195 1.47 -18.71 6.37
N ARG A 196 1.85 -17.41 6.40
CA ARG A 196 0.93 -16.32 6.08
C ARG A 196 0.48 -16.37 4.62
N GLN A 197 1.41 -16.68 3.72
CA GLN A 197 1.11 -16.80 2.30
C GLN A 197 0.15 -17.94 1.99
N GLU A 198 0.34 -19.10 2.60
CA GLU A 198 -0.58 -20.25 2.46
C GLU A 198 -1.98 -19.89 2.96
N LYS A 199 -2.11 -19.34 4.16
CA LYS A 199 -3.41 -18.88 4.70
C LYS A 199 -4.11 -17.86 3.80
N GLN A 200 -3.36 -16.95 3.20
CA GLN A 200 -3.93 -15.95 2.29
C GLN A 200 -4.44 -16.60 1.01
N ASN A 201 -3.70 -17.54 0.42
CA ASN A 201 -4.13 -18.25 -0.77
C ASN A 201 -5.40 -19.07 -0.46
N ASP A 202 -5.42 -19.81 0.65
CA ASP A 202 -6.59 -20.59 1.08
C ASP A 202 -7.83 -19.67 1.29
N TYR A 203 -7.64 -18.47 1.84
CA TYR A 203 -8.72 -17.51 2.00
C TYR A 203 -9.27 -17.02 0.65
N TYR A 204 -8.41 -16.71 -0.31
CA TYR A 204 -8.85 -16.27 -1.64
C TYR A 204 -9.57 -17.36 -2.41
N ASP A 205 -9.25 -18.64 -2.20
CA ASP A 205 -9.96 -19.77 -2.79
C ASP A 205 -11.39 -19.92 -2.26
N THR A 206 -11.75 -19.22 -1.17
CA THR A 206 -13.10 -19.24 -0.56
C THR A 206 -14.00 -18.07 -0.99
N LEU A 207 -13.47 -17.08 -1.72
CA LEU A 207 -14.18 -15.84 -2.13
C LEU A 207 -14.74 -15.91 -3.55
#